data_46b35be9ded8ca9da795d0d6f847bb61
#
_entry.id   46b35be9ded8ca9da795d0d6f847bb61
#
_cell.length_a   1.000
_cell.length_b   1.000
_cell.length_c   1.000
_cell.angle_alpha   90.00
_cell.angle_beta   90.00
_cell.angle_gamma   90.00
#
_symmetry.space_group_name_H-M   'P 1'
#
loop_
_entity.id
_entity.type
_entity.pdbx_description
1 polymer ?
#
loop_
_entity_poly.entity_id
_entity_poly.type
_entity_poly.pdbx_seq_one_letter_code
_entity_poly.pdbx_strand_id
1 'polypeptide(L)'
;MAVTQLANVNFASAQFKEALAATFTDKLRIYNDLLRPLPDSVVSSNDKGYYVSLPAYNALTDSFSQITAGGTLTPVAMSQRLERAAWLSREFAVSSEQMVAIVAGTDPIAEAANQFGTLIAKEVQSAAISALTGVFATALLTTHVLDDTGNIVSAEKLLAAKLKIGDAMDMLGVMICNSKVYGDMITKSIAIQSGASTESYSSGEVGRALGMAVMAEDALTLAGGIYKTYLAAPGAVGFKFRNRPQQALNSANIVNVATDNGVIAEFESSRQHLTGGGTDTVSCRISFLVHPLGMQFAESVNPTNASLATGSNWTKVVTDDKLIKMVQYLSA
;
A
#
# COMPACT_ATOMS: atom_id res chain seq x y z
N MET A 1 -15.32 30.67 25.25
CA MET A 1 -14.92 29.28 24.98
C MET A 1 -13.41 29.24 25.07
N ALA A 2 -12.86 28.31 25.82
CA ALA A 2 -11.42 28.13 25.86
C ALA A 2 -10.98 27.60 24.49
N VAL A 3 -10.06 28.31 23.84
CA VAL A 3 -9.45 27.88 22.57
C VAL A 3 -8.43 26.80 22.91
N THR A 4 -8.58 25.61 22.40
CA THR A 4 -7.58 24.54 22.59
C THR A 4 -6.35 24.88 21.77
N GLN A 5 -5.23 25.02 22.43
CA GLN A 5 -3.94 25.28 21.80
C GLN A 5 -3.24 23.93 21.50
N LEU A 6 -2.33 23.91 20.55
CA LEU A 6 -1.49 22.74 20.22
C LEU A 6 -0.76 22.20 21.45
N ALA A 7 -0.36 23.11 22.38
CA ALA A 7 0.24 22.75 23.66
C ALA A 7 -0.66 21.86 24.54
N ASN A 8 -1.98 21.89 24.31
CA ASN A 8 -2.94 21.08 25.07
C ASN A 8 -3.10 19.65 24.50
N VAL A 9 -2.58 19.38 23.31
CA VAL A 9 -2.59 18.06 22.70
C VAL A 9 -1.32 17.33 23.11
N ASN A 10 -1.44 16.40 24.05
CA ASN A 10 -0.31 15.60 24.49
C ASN A 10 -0.11 14.39 23.56
N PHE A 11 0.76 14.54 22.58
CA PHE A 11 1.12 13.47 21.61
C PHE A 11 1.82 12.26 22.29
N ALA A 12 2.36 12.44 23.48
CA ALA A 12 2.96 11.34 24.25
C ALA A 12 1.91 10.49 24.99
N SER A 13 0.67 10.97 25.10
CA SER A 13 -0.39 10.26 25.83
C SER A 13 -0.70 8.89 25.18
N ALA A 14 -1.01 7.91 26.01
CA ALA A 14 -1.46 6.61 25.55
C ALA A 14 -2.73 6.73 24.67
N GLN A 15 -3.66 7.59 25.09
CA GLN A 15 -4.91 7.86 24.36
C GLN A 15 -4.66 8.33 22.93
N PHE A 16 -3.71 9.27 22.70
CA PHE A 16 -3.38 9.71 21.35
C PHE A 16 -2.79 8.57 20.51
N LYS A 17 -1.84 7.81 21.07
CA LYS A 17 -1.18 6.70 20.37
C LYS A 17 -2.16 5.60 19.98
N GLU A 18 -3.02 5.22 20.90
CA GLU A 18 -4.05 4.19 20.67
C GLU A 18 -5.09 4.66 19.63
N ALA A 19 -5.59 5.90 19.74
CA ALA A 19 -6.54 6.45 18.79
C ALA A 19 -5.94 6.57 17.38
N LEU A 20 -4.69 7.02 17.25
CA LEU A 20 -4.00 7.11 15.97
C LEU A 20 -3.79 5.72 15.35
N ALA A 21 -3.29 4.75 16.13
CA ALA A 21 -3.07 3.40 15.66
C ALA A 21 -4.39 2.74 15.21
N ALA A 22 -5.46 2.93 15.98
CA ALA A 22 -6.80 2.43 15.63
C ALA A 22 -7.32 3.06 14.33
N THR A 23 -7.24 4.39 14.21
CA THR A 23 -7.68 5.10 13.01
C THR A 23 -6.87 4.71 11.79
N PHE A 24 -5.54 4.62 11.92
CA PHE A 24 -4.68 4.17 10.83
C PHE A 24 -5.06 2.76 10.37
N THR A 25 -5.21 1.83 11.30
CA THR A 25 -5.58 0.44 11.00
C THR A 25 -6.96 0.35 10.34
N ASP A 26 -7.93 1.13 10.83
CA ASP A 26 -9.28 1.17 10.26
C ASP A 26 -9.27 1.73 8.83
N LYS A 27 -8.57 2.82 8.58
CA LYS A 27 -8.46 3.44 7.25
C LYS A 27 -7.62 2.63 6.27
N LEU A 28 -6.54 1.98 6.73
CA LEU A 28 -5.71 1.12 5.90
C LEU A 28 -6.39 -0.23 5.60
N ARG A 29 -7.43 -0.58 6.31
CA ARG A 29 -8.15 -1.84 6.16
C ARG A 29 -8.64 -2.10 4.73
N ILE A 30 -8.93 -1.03 3.99
CA ILE A 30 -9.28 -1.09 2.56
C ILE A 30 -8.21 -1.85 1.75
N TYR A 31 -6.94 -1.78 2.15
CA TYR A 31 -5.81 -2.40 1.45
C TYR A 31 -5.18 -3.56 2.21
N ASN A 32 -5.71 -3.94 3.38
CA ASN A 32 -5.13 -5.02 4.19
C ASN A 32 -5.05 -6.36 3.44
N ASP A 33 -6.01 -6.63 2.57
CA ASP A 33 -5.99 -7.85 1.76
C ASP A 33 -4.93 -7.77 0.64
N LEU A 34 -4.64 -6.58 0.10
CA LEU A 34 -3.61 -6.37 -0.91
C LEU A 34 -2.21 -6.34 -0.30
N LEU A 35 -2.06 -5.66 0.86
CA LEU A 35 -0.78 -5.43 1.50
C LEU A 35 -0.42 -6.60 2.42
N ARG A 36 0.76 -7.16 2.23
CA ARG A 36 1.32 -8.21 3.09
C ARG A 36 2.35 -7.61 4.03
N PRO A 37 2.12 -7.61 5.35
CA PRO A 37 3.16 -7.25 6.30
C PRO A 37 4.37 -8.16 6.14
N LEU A 38 5.54 -7.57 5.91
CA LEU A 38 6.79 -8.31 5.80
C LEU A 38 7.36 -8.54 7.21
N PRO A 39 7.72 -9.79 7.57
CA PRO A 39 8.27 -10.09 8.88
C PRO A 39 9.69 -9.50 9.04
N ASP A 40 10.11 -9.25 10.29
CA ASP A 40 11.44 -8.71 10.60
C ASP A 40 12.59 -9.64 10.18
N SER A 41 12.31 -10.92 10.01
CA SER A 41 13.27 -11.90 9.46
C SER A 41 13.61 -11.67 7.99
N VAL A 42 12.72 -11.01 7.24
CA VAL A 42 12.89 -10.69 5.81
C VAL A 42 13.37 -9.25 5.65
N VAL A 43 12.73 -8.32 6.37
CA VAL A 43 13.04 -6.89 6.34
C VAL A 43 13.08 -6.39 7.77
N SER A 44 14.26 -5.98 8.24
CA SER A 44 14.39 -5.42 9.58
C SER A 44 13.74 -4.04 9.65
N SER A 45 12.89 -3.82 10.64
CA SER A 45 12.34 -2.49 10.96
C SER A 45 13.42 -1.47 11.35
N ASN A 46 14.61 -1.93 11.74
CA ASN A 46 15.76 -1.10 12.12
C ASN A 46 16.78 -0.93 10.98
N ASP A 47 16.44 -1.30 9.75
CA ASP A 47 17.31 -1.11 8.60
C ASP A 47 17.62 0.38 8.39
N LYS A 48 18.91 0.69 8.16
CA LYS A 48 19.40 2.06 7.97
C LYS A 48 19.66 2.40 6.49
N GLY A 49 19.55 1.40 5.60
CA GLY A 49 19.76 1.57 4.17
C GLY A 49 18.65 2.37 3.48
N TYR A 50 18.90 2.82 2.28
CA TYR A 50 17.87 3.39 1.40
C TYR A 50 17.10 2.31 0.66
N TYR A 51 17.70 1.15 0.51
CA TYR A 51 17.17 -0.02 -0.17
C TYR A 51 17.20 -1.22 0.72
N VAL A 52 16.28 -2.11 0.47
CA VAL A 52 16.27 -3.44 1.07
C VAL A 52 16.21 -4.48 -0.04
N SER A 53 16.91 -5.59 0.16
CA SER A 53 16.85 -6.74 -0.74
C SER A 53 15.94 -7.78 -0.13
N LEU A 54 14.84 -8.08 -0.81
CA LEU A 54 13.89 -9.11 -0.43
C LEU A 54 14.37 -10.44 -1.03
N PRO A 55 14.80 -11.41 -0.21
CA PRO A 55 15.18 -12.71 -0.74
C PRO A 55 13.94 -13.50 -1.16
N ALA A 56 13.98 -14.06 -2.35
CA ALA A 56 12.96 -14.96 -2.85
C ALA A 56 13.62 -16.14 -3.57
N TYR A 57 12.93 -17.26 -3.65
CA TYR A 57 13.41 -18.41 -4.42
C TYR A 57 12.74 -18.43 -5.79
N ASN A 58 13.50 -18.82 -6.80
CA ASN A 58 12.94 -19.11 -8.10
C ASN A 58 12.15 -20.42 -8.04
N ALA A 59 11.09 -20.52 -8.84
CA ALA A 59 10.35 -21.76 -8.98
C ALA A 59 11.28 -22.84 -9.56
N LEU A 60 11.13 -24.07 -9.11
CA LEU A 60 11.75 -25.24 -9.73
C LEU A 60 11.05 -25.48 -11.08
N THR A 61 11.79 -25.44 -12.17
CA THR A 61 11.26 -25.58 -13.53
C THR A 61 11.38 -26.99 -14.07
N ASP A 62 11.99 -27.88 -13.31
CA ASP A 62 12.24 -29.25 -13.72
C ASP A 62 11.08 -30.20 -13.37
N SER A 63 10.97 -31.29 -14.09
CA SER A 63 9.95 -32.33 -13.91
C SER A 63 10.55 -33.56 -13.24
N PHE A 64 9.69 -34.37 -12.62
CA PHE A 64 10.11 -35.67 -12.10
C PHE A 64 10.59 -36.57 -13.23
N SER A 65 11.77 -37.13 -13.08
CA SER A 65 12.28 -38.16 -13.99
C SER A 65 11.77 -39.56 -13.61
N GLN A 66 11.60 -40.42 -14.61
CA GLN A 66 11.24 -41.81 -14.37
C GLN A 66 12.37 -42.54 -13.60
N ILE A 67 12.01 -43.32 -12.61
CA ILE A 67 12.95 -44.17 -11.88
C ILE A 67 13.38 -45.30 -12.80
N THR A 68 14.65 -45.32 -13.21
CA THR A 68 15.26 -46.41 -13.97
C THR A 68 16.31 -47.11 -13.13
N ALA A 69 16.34 -48.44 -13.19
CA ALA A 69 17.38 -49.24 -12.49
C ALA A 69 18.77 -48.83 -13.01
N GLY A 70 19.65 -48.39 -12.13
CA GLY A 70 21.01 -47.93 -12.48
C GLY A 70 21.08 -46.49 -13.04
N GLY A 71 19.96 -45.75 -13.06
CA GLY A 71 19.93 -44.34 -13.48
C GLY A 71 20.61 -43.41 -12.47
N THR A 72 21.34 -42.41 -12.97
CA THR A 72 21.95 -41.38 -12.14
C THR A 72 21.00 -40.20 -12.05
N LEU A 73 20.65 -39.80 -10.82
CA LEU A 73 19.84 -38.62 -10.57
C LEU A 73 20.72 -37.37 -10.58
N THR A 74 20.37 -36.39 -11.40
CA THR A 74 21.07 -35.09 -11.40
C THR A 74 20.30 -34.14 -10.50
N PRO A 75 20.86 -33.68 -9.37
CA PRO A 75 20.18 -32.74 -8.50
C PRO A 75 20.04 -31.36 -9.15
N VAL A 76 18.88 -30.77 -9.10
CA VAL A 76 18.63 -29.39 -9.53
C VAL A 76 18.87 -28.46 -8.37
N ALA A 77 19.67 -27.41 -8.58
CA ALA A 77 19.95 -26.41 -7.56
C ALA A 77 18.78 -25.42 -7.44
N MET A 78 18.33 -25.16 -6.21
CA MET A 78 17.44 -24.04 -5.92
C MET A 78 18.22 -22.74 -6.08
N SER A 79 17.78 -21.85 -6.96
CA SER A 79 18.37 -20.53 -7.12
C SER A 79 17.60 -19.49 -6.31
N GLN A 80 18.33 -18.59 -5.66
CA GLN A 80 17.76 -17.42 -5.00
C GLN A 80 17.74 -16.25 -5.98
N ARG A 81 16.71 -15.40 -5.82
CA ARG A 81 16.66 -14.07 -6.43
C ARG A 81 16.56 -13.01 -5.34
N LEU A 82 17.05 -11.83 -5.64
CA LEU A 82 16.92 -10.67 -4.77
C LEU A 82 16.04 -9.65 -5.47
N GLU A 83 14.97 -9.28 -4.80
CA GLU A 83 14.09 -8.19 -5.23
C GLU A 83 14.49 -6.93 -4.48
N ARG A 84 14.92 -5.90 -5.19
CA ARG A 84 15.28 -4.63 -4.56
C ARG A 84 14.05 -3.78 -4.37
N ALA A 85 13.85 -3.34 -3.14
CA ALA A 85 12.79 -2.41 -2.75
C ALA A 85 13.39 -1.14 -2.13
N ALA A 86 12.72 -0.01 -2.28
CA ALA A 86 13.15 1.27 -1.73
C ALA A 86 12.32 1.66 -0.50
N TRP A 87 12.98 2.25 0.50
CA TRP A 87 12.33 2.89 1.61
C TRP A 87 11.78 4.26 1.21
N LEU A 88 10.53 4.51 1.58
CA LEU A 88 9.83 5.77 1.41
C LEU A 88 9.81 6.52 2.74
N SER A 89 10.34 7.74 2.76
CA SER A 89 10.26 8.61 3.92
C SER A 89 9.43 9.83 3.57
N ARG A 90 8.42 10.12 4.38
CA ARG A 90 7.49 11.24 4.18
C ARG A 90 7.39 12.06 5.44
N GLU A 91 7.15 13.34 5.29
CA GLU A 91 6.94 14.26 6.41
C GLU A 91 5.78 15.21 6.13
N PHE A 92 5.12 15.60 7.19
CA PHE A 92 4.03 16.56 7.20
C PHE A 92 4.12 17.39 8.47
N ALA A 93 3.89 18.71 8.36
CA ALA A 93 3.93 19.60 9.51
C ALA A 93 2.66 20.45 9.58
N VAL A 94 2.18 20.68 10.79
CA VAL A 94 1.00 21.52 11.10
C VAL A 94 1.39 22.56 12.11
N SER A 95 1.00 23.82 11.86
CA SER A 95 1.19 24.92 12.81
C SER A 95 0.05 24.97 13.84
N SER A 96 0.30 25.59 14.99
CA SER A 96 -0.71 25.79 16.04
C SER A 96 -1.94 26.56 15.58
N GLU A 97 -1.76 27.52 14.70
CA GLU A 97 -2.86 28.31 14.13
C GLU A 97 -3.83 27.48 13.29
N GLN A 98 -3.31 26.50 12.56
CA GLN A 98 -4.12 25.58 11.77
C GLN A 98 -4.88 24.57 12.64
N MET A 99 -4.27 24.11 13.75
CA MET A 99 -4.90 23.15 14.65
C MET A 99 -6.04 23.78 15.49
N VAL A 100 -5.97 25.05 15.80
CA VAL A 100 -7.05 25.76 16.54
C VAL A 100 -8.38 25.71 15.78
N ALA A 101 -8.36 25.74 14.45
CA ALA A 101 -9.56 25.64 13.63
C ALA A 101 -10.18 24.24 13.62
N ILE A 102 -9.41 23.20 13.84
CA ILE A 102 -9.85 21.80 13.78
C ILE A 102 -10.58 21.37 15.05
N VAL A 103 -10.29 22.00 16.19
CA VAL A 103 -10.60 21.46 17.52
C VAL A 103 -11.83 22.07 18.18
N ALA A 104 -12.52 23.01 17.55
CA ALA A 104 -13.71 23.64 18.13
C ALA A 104 -14.89 22.67 18.20
N GLY A 105 -15.06 22.00 19.33
CA GLY A 105 -16.29 21.25 19.66
C GLY A 105 -16.18 19.74 19.91
N THR A 106 -15.00 19.13 19.76
CA THR A 106 -14.75 17.69 19.98
C THR A 106 -13.59 17.45 20.93
N ASP A 107 -13.35 16.18 21.32
CA ASP A 107 -12.12 15.81 22.03
C ASP A 107 -10.90 16.10 21.13
N PRO A 108 -10.06 17.09 21.50
CA PRO A 108 -8.97 17.55 20.64
C PRO A 108 -7.93 16.48 20.37
N ILE A 109 -7.74 15.55 21.30
CA ILE A 109 -6.75 14.47 21.19
C ILE A 109 -7.24 13.44 20.18
N ALA A 110 -8.48 13.01 20.29
CA ALA A 110 -9.09 12.05 19.37
C ALA A 110 -9.20 12.61 17.95
N GLU A 111 -9.58 13.88 17.79
CA GLU A 111 -9.69 14.50 16.47
C GLU A 111 -8.32 14.67 15.80
N ALA A 112 -7.29 15.11 16.52
CA ALA A 112 -5.93 15.19 16.01
C ALA A 112 -5.42 13.79 15.58
N ALA A 113 -5.66 12.76 16.40
CA ALA A 113 -5.27 11.40 16.07
C ALA A 113 -5.98 10.89 14.81
N ASN A 114 -7.28 11.17 14.65
CA ASN A 114 -8.06 10.83 13.47
C ASN A 114 -7.52 11.49 12.18
N GLN A 115 -7.21 12.78 12.26
CA GLN A 115 -6.66 13.53 11.12
C GLN A 115 -5.29 12.97 10.70
N PHE A 116 -4.37 12.79 11.64
CA PHE A 116 -3.05 12.25 11.34
C PHE A 116 -3.12 10.79 10.87
N GLY A 117 -3.92 9.94 11.52
CA GLY A 117 -4.10 8.55 11.12
C GLY A 117 -4.64 8.43 9.69
N THR A 118 -5.60 9.28 9.34
CA THR A 118 -6.17 9.33 7.98
C THR A 118 -5.14 9.79 6.94
N LEU A 119 -4.31 10.80 7.26
CA LEU A 119 -3.27 11.28 6.36
C LEU A 119 -2.20 10.22 6.10
N ILE A 120 -1.77 9.51 7.15
CA ILE A 120 -0.78 8.44 7.04
C ILE A 120 -1.34 7.30 6.17
N ALA A 121 -2.59 6.88 6.40
CA ALA A 121 -3.23 5.84 5.60
C ALA A 121 -3.35 6.24 4.12
N LYS A 122 -3.75 7.48 3.83
CA LYS A 122 -3.82 8.01 2.45
C LYS A 122 -2.46 8.00 1.75
N GLU A 123 -1.36 8.35 2.45
CA GLU A 123 -0.03 8.34 1.86
C GLU A 123 0.42 6.92 1.51
N VAL A 124 0.20 5.95 2.41
CA VAL A 124 0.49 4.54 2.15
C VAL A 124 -0.32 4.01 0.96
N GLN A 125 -1.62 4.34 0.89
CA GLN A 125 -2.50 3.98 -0.21
C GLN A 125 -2.01 4.58 -1.54
N SER A 126 -1.69 5.88 -1.54
CA SER A 126 -1.19 6.58 -2.73
C SER A 126 0.13 5.97 -3.24
N ALA A 127 1.03 5.59 -2.34
CA ALA A 127 2.27 4.90 -2.70
C ALA A 127 2.01 3.52 -3.30
N ALA A 128 1.05 2.75 -2.75
CA ALA A 128 0.68 1.44 -3.28
C ALA A 128 0.10 1.54 -4.69
N ILE A 129 -0.83 2.46 -4.93
CA ILE A 129 -1.41 2.72 -6.26
C ILE A 129 -0.35 3.18 -7.25
N SER A 130 0.57 4.06 -6.81
CA SER A 130 1.67 4.54 -7.65
C SER A 130 2.59 3.40 -8.04
N ALA A 131 2.94 2.50 -7.11
CA ALA A 131 3.75 1.33 -7.40
C ALA A 131 3.05 0.38 -8.39
N LEU A 132 1.75 0.08 -8.20
CA LEU A 132 0.96 -0.71 -9.15
C LEU A 132 0.93 -0.04 -10.54
N THR A 133 0.71 1.27 -10.58
CA THR A 133 0.70 2.03 -11.84
C THR A 133 2.04 1.89 -12.57
N GLY A 134 3.16 2.01 -11.87
CA GLY A 134 4.49 1.88 -12.47
C GLY A 134 4.79 0.46 -12.96
N VAL A 135 4.42 -0.55 -12.18
CA VAL A 135 4.61 -1.95 -12.56
C VAL A 135 3.87 -2.29 -13.86
N PHE A 136 2.62 -1.84 -14.01
CA PHE A 136 1.85 -2.08 -15.23
C PHE A 136 2.18 -1.13 -16.39
N ALA A 137 2.87 -0.02 -16.13
CA ALA A 137 3.40 0.85 -17.18
C ALA A 137 4.69 0.30 -17.82
N THR A 138 5.29 -0.76 -17.25
CA THR A 138 6.45 -1.42 -17.85
C THR A 138 6.02 -2.38 -18.97
N ALA A 139 6.76 -2.37 -20.07
CA ALA A 139 6.51 -3.25 -21.21
C ALA A 139 6.65 -4.76 -20.87
N LEU A 140 7.26 -5.08 -19.72
CA LEU A 140 7.51 -6.46 -19.29
C LEU A 140 6.27 -7.19 -18.75
N LEU A 141 5.18 -6.46 -18.46
CA LEU A 141 3.93 -7.03 -17.93
C LEU A 141 2.73 -6.88 -18.89
N THR A 142 2.97 -6.71 -20.19
CA THR A 142 1.90 -6.62 -21.21
C THR A 142 1.02 -7.86 -21.24
N THR A 143 1.55 -9.03 -20.87
CA THR A 143 0.80 -10.29 -20.75
C THR A 143 -0.28 -10.22 -19.65
N HIS A 144 -0.09 -9.40 -18.63
CA HIS A 144 -1.00 -9.21 -17.50
C HIS A 144 -1.92 -8.00 -17.65
N VAL A 145 -1.95 -7.38 -18.82
CA VAL A 145 -2.84 -6.25 -19.12
C VAL A 145 -3.93 -6.70 -20.08
N LEU A 146 -5.18 -6.41 -19.77
CA LEU A 146 -6.30 -6.46 -20.68
C LEU A 146 -6.75 -5.05 -21.02
N ASP A 147 -6.52 -4.63 -22.25
CA ASP A 147 -6.98 -3.34 -22.76
C ASP A 147 -8.36 -3.51 -23.41
N ASP A 148 -9.35 -2.86 -22.82
CA ASP A 148 -10.73 -2.78 -23.28
C ASP A 148 -11.25 -1.32 -23.17
N THR A 149 -10.37 -0.36 -23.43
CA THR A 149 -10.61 1.08 -23.25
C THR A 149 -11.76 1.64 -24.11
N GLY A 150 -12.23 0.91 -25.10
CA GLY A 150 -13.39 1.28 -25.91
C GLY A 150 -14.74 0.84 -25.33
N ASN A 151 -14.76 0.07 -24.23
CA ASN A 151 -15.96 -0.54 -23.71
C ASN A 151 -16.12 -0.36 -22.20
N ILE A 152 -17.36 -0.28 -21.76
CA ILE A 152 -17.73 -0.32 -20.35
C ILE A 152 -17.53 -1.75 -19.82
N VAL A 153 -17.10 -1.87 -18.57
CA VAL A 153 -16.85 -3.15 -17.91
C VAL A 153 -17.96 -4.18 -18.13
N SER A 154 -17.57 -5.43 -18.45
CA SER A 154 -18.49 -6.56 -18.59
C SER A 154 -17.95 -7.80 -17.88
N ALA A 155 -18.84 -8.72 -17.49
CA ALA A 155 -18.47 -9.96 -16.80
C ALA A 155 -17.52 -10.82 -17.66
N GLU A 156 -17.75 -10.89 -18.96
CA GLU A 156 -16.92 -11.61 -19.92
C GLU A 156 -15.50 -11.06 -19.95
N LYS A 157 -15.35 -9.74 -20.06
CA LYS A 157 -14.04 -9.08 -20.12
C LYS A 157 -13.31 -9.14 -18.78
N LEU A 158 -14.04 -9.02 -17.67
CA LEU A 158 -13.46 -9.17 -16.35
C LEU A 158 -12.95 -10.61 -16.11
N LEU A 159 -13.69 -11.61 -16.59
CA LEU A 159 -13.23 -13.00 -16.59
C LEU A 159 -12.01 -13.18 -17.51
N ALA A 160 -12.01 -12.57 -18.69
CA ALA A 160 -10.87 -12.59 -19.60
C ALA A 160 -9.63 -11.94 -18.97
N ALA A 161 -9.81 -10.89 -18.16
CA ALA A 161 -8.72 -10.30 -17.38
C ALA A 161 -8.16 -11.29 -16.34
N LYS A 162 -9.03 -12.00 -15.60
CA LYS A 162 -8.57 -13.06 -14.66
C LYS A 162 -7.79 -14.15 -15.38
N LEU A 163 -8.20 -14.54 -16.57
CA LEU A 163 -7.53 -15.58 -17.38
C LEU A 163 -6.14 -15.17 -17.89
N LYS A 164 -5.77 -13.89 -17.82
CA LYS A 164 -4.41 -13.44 -18.18
C LYS A 164 -3.31 -14.09 -17.34
N ILE A 165 -3.62 -14.49 -16.12
CA ILE A 165 -2.68 -15.21 -15.23
C ILE A 165 -2.75 -16.74 -15.40
N GLY A 166 -3.61 -17.23 -16.33
CA GLY A 166 -3.76 -18.65 -16.65
C GLY A 166 -4.38 -19.46 -15.51
N ASP A 167 -3.80 -20.60 -15.20
CA ASP A 167 -4.24 -21.52 -14.15
C ASP A 167 -4.14 -20.95 -12.72
N ALA A 168 -3.41 -19.85 -12.52
CA ALA A 168 -3.33 -19.16 -11.24
C ALA A 168 -4.49 -18.16 -10.99
N MET A 169 -5.51 -18.10 -11.86
CA MET A 169 -6.63 -17.15 -11.78
C MET A 169 -7.40 -17.22 -10.45
N ASP A 170 -7.47 -18.39 -9.82
CA ASP A 170 -8.17 -18.59 -8.55
C ASP A 170 -7.46 -17.93 -7.35
N MET A 171 -6.20 -17.55 -7.53
CA MET A 171 -5.46 -16.80 -6.52
C MET A 171 -5.87 -15.31 -6.44
N LEU A 172 -6.54 -14.79 -7.48
CA LEU A 172 -7.00 -13.40 -7.50
C LEU A 172 -8.23 -13.25 -6.61
N GLY A 173 -8.06 -12.58 -5.47
CA GLY A 173 -9.10 -12.40 -4.45
C GLY A 173 -9.50 -10.95 -4.20
N VAL A 174 -8.73 -9.98 -4.70
CA VAL A 174 -8.91 -8.55 -4.47
C VAL A 174 -9.05 -7.82 -5.79
N MET A 175 -10.00 -6.90 -5.87
CA MET A 175 -10.20 -5.99 -7.00
C MET A 175 -10.19 -4.56 -6.49
N ILE A 176 -9.38 -3.71 -7.11
CA ILE A 176 -9.38 -2.27 -6.84
C ILE A 176 -9.81 -1.57 -8.12
N CYS A 177 -10.89 -0.83 -8.08
CA CYS A 177 -11.44 -0.15 -9.25
C CYS A 177 -11.94 1.26 -8.90
N ASN A 178 -12.15 2.08 -9.92
CA ASN A 178 -12.80 3.38 -9.73
C ASN A 178 -14.26 3.21 -9.34
N SER A 179 -14.82 4.15 -8.58
CA SER A 179 -16.23 4.15 -8.13
C SER A 179 -17.22 4.09 -9.30
N LYS A 180 -16.88 4.71 -10.47
CA LYS A 180 -17.70 4.61 -11.67
C LYS A 180 -17.75 3.17 -12.21
N VAL A 181 -16.61 2.51 -12.32
CA VAL A 181 -16.53 1.11 -12.77
C VAL A 181 -17.33 0.20 -11.83
N TYR A 182 -17.26 0.45 -10.53
CA TYR A 182 -18.06 -0.28 -9.55
C TYR A 182 -19.56 -0.06 -9.75
N GLY A 183 -19.99 1.20 -9.99
CA GLY A 183 -21.39 1.51 -10.32
C GLY A 183 -21.87 0.81 -11.59
N ASP A 184 -21.04 0.76 -12.63
CA ASP A 184 -21.33 0.05 -13.88
C ASP A 184 -21.45 -1.48 -13.65
N MET A 185 -20.60 -2.04 -12.77
CA MET A 185 -20.70 -3.46 -12.40
C MET A 185 -22.01 -3.79 -11.66
N ILE A 186 -22.44 -2.93 -10.75
CA ILE A 186 -23.73 -3.09 -10.06
C ILE A 186 -24.87 -3.03 -11.07
N THR A 187 -24.88 -2.02 -11.92
CA THR A 187 -25.93 -1.83 -12.94
C THR A 187 -26.06 -3.04 -13.87
N LYS A 188 -24.93 -3.68 -14.19
CA LYS A 188 -24.88 -4.89 -15.02
C LYS A 188 -25.03 -6.19 -14.24
N SER A 189 -25.33 -6.13 -12.94
CA SER A 189 -25.43 -7.28 -12.03
C SER A 189 -24.17 -8.16 -11.98
N ILE A 190 -23.02 -7.59 -12.24
CA ILE A 190 -21.70 -8.26 -12.16
C ILE A 190 -21.20 -8.27 -10.71
N ALA A 191 -21.39 -7.16 -9.99
CA ALA A 191 -21.07 -7.02 -8.60
C ALA A 191 -22.35 -7.12 -7.76
N ILE A 192 -22.24 -7.78 -6.63
CA ILE A 192 -23.25 -7.80 -5.58
C ILE A 192 -22.78 -6.82 -4.52
N GLN A 193 -23.59 -5.80 -4.26
CA GLN A 193 -23.32 -4.89 -3.15
C GLN A 193 -23.33 -5.69 -1.84
N SER A 194 -22.34 -5.50 -1.03
CA SER A 194 -22.25 -6.14 0.28
C SER A 194 -23.49 -5.75 1.09
N GLY A 195 -24.32 -6.72 1.47
CA GLY A 195 -25.46 -6.46 2.35
C GLY A 195 -24.95 -5.84 3.66
N ALA A 196 -25.78 -5.05 4.30
CA ALA A 196 -25.48 -4.29 5.53
C ALA A 196 -25.11 -5.18 6.73
N SER A 197 -24.08 -6.02 6.62
CA SER A 197 -23.47 -6.66 7.76
C SER A 197 -22.39 -5.71 8.31
N THR A 198 -22.36 -5.60 9.63
CA THR A 198 -21.38 -4.76 10.34
C THR A 198 -19.94 -5.11 9.98
N GLU A 199 -19.69 -6.36 9.60
CA GLU A 199 -18.37 -6.85 9.18
C GLU A 199 -17.93 -6.31 7.81
N SER A 200 -18.84 -6.17 6.84
CA SER A 200 -18.53 -5.63 5.52
C SER A 200 -18.12 -4.16 5.57
N TYR A 201 -18.84 -3.34 6.35
CA TYR A 201 -18.46 -1.94 6.54
C TYR A 201 -17.13 -1.78 7.25
N SER A 202 -16.81 -2.67 8.17
CA SER A 202 -15.55 -2.62 8.91
C SER A 202 -14.34 -3.07 8.09
N SER A 203 -14.52 -3.84 7.02
CA SER A 203 -13.44 -4.34 6.15
C SER A 203 -13.10 -3.40 4.99
N GLY A 204 -13.86 -2.33 4.75
CA GLY A 204 -13.69 -1.46 3.58
C GLY A 204 -14.11 -2.12 2.26
N GLU A 205 -14.64 -3.35 2.31
CA GLU A 205 -15.17 -4.05 1.15
C GLU A 205 -16.50 -3.40 0.74
N VAL A 206 -16.56 -2.85 -0.47
CA VAL A 206 -17.76 -2.22 -1.02
C VAL A 206 -18.73 -3.28 -1.55
N GLY A 207 -18.21 -4.41 -2.04
CA GLY A 207 -18.99 -5.51 -2.57
C GLY A 207 -18.13 -6.64 -3.08
N ARG A 208 -18.74 -7.61 -3.75
CA ARG A 208 -18.05 -8.74 -4.39
C ARG A 208 -18.36 -8.82 -5.87
N ALA A 209 -17.35 -9.05 -6.70
CA ALA A 209 -17.48 -9.31 -8.11
C ALA A 209 -16.64 -10.54 -8.51
N LEU A 210 -17.24 -11.52 -9.12
CA LEU A 210 -16.60 -12.78 -9.54
C LEU A 210 -15.74 -13.45 -8.44
N GLY A 211 -16.22 -13.41 -7.19
CA GLY A 211 -15.52 -13.99 -6.03
C GLY A 211 -14.43 -13.13 -5.42
N MET A 212 -14.15 -11.93 -5.97
CA MET A 212 -13.16 -11.00 -5.46
C MET A 212 -13.81 -9.93 -4.59
N ALA A 213 -13.15 -9.54 -3.50
CA ALA A 213 -13.51 -8.36 -2.72
C ALA A 213 -13.23 -7.09 -3.54
N VAL A 214 -14.21 -6.20 -3.64
CA VAL A 214 -14.10 -4.97 -4.43
C VAL A 214 -13.81 -3.80 -3.50
N MET A 215 -12.80 -3.01 -3.87
CA MET A 215 -12.39 -1.78 -3.20
C MET A 215 -12.50 -0.62 -4.18
N ALA A 216 -13.15 0.47 -3.78
CA ALA A 216 -13.30 1.65 -4.61
C ALA A 216 -12.17 2.66 -4.35
N GLU A 217 -11.55 3.13 -5.44
CA GLU A 217 -10.47 4.11 -5.40
C GLU A 217 -10.51 5.06 -6.59
N ASP A 218 -10.92 6.30 -6.34
CA ASP A 218 -11.16 7.28 -7.40
C ASP A 218 -9.89 7.78 -8.11
N ALA A 219 -8.72 7.60 -7.50
CA ALA A 219 -7.44 7.93 -8.13
C ALA A 219 -7.10 7.06 -9.36
N LEU A 220 -7.86 5.99 -9.61
CA LEU A 220 -7.65 5.04 -10.73
C LEU A 220 -8.26 5.52 -12.05
N THR A 221 -8.13 6.80 -12.35
CA THR A 221 -8.62 7.40 -13.60
C THR A 221 -7.44 7.80 -14.48
N LEU A 222 -7.53 7.50 -15.79
CA LEU A 222 -6.66 8.02 -16.83
C LEU A 222 -7.34 9.18 -17.59
N ALA A 223 -6.54 9.91 -18.35
CA ALA A 223 -7.09 10.90 -19.28
C ALA A 223 -8.04 10.24 -20.31
N GLY A 224 -9.07 10.94 -20.73
CA GLY A 224 -10.01 10.44 -21.74
C GLY A 224 -11.14 9.54 -21.23
N GLY A 225 -11.37 9.50 -19.90
CA GLY A 225 -12.45 8.69 -19.34
C GLY A 225 -12.12 7.19 -19.25
N ILE A 226 -10.85 6.85 -19.27
CA ILE A 226 -10.36 5.49 -19.11
C ILE A 226 -10.12 5.21 -17.64
N TYR A 227 -10.54 4.04 -17.17
CA TYR A 227 -10.41 3.61 -15.80
C TYR A 227 -9.50 2.40 -15.67
N LYS A 228 -8.64 2.42 -14.67
CA LYS A 228 -7.79 1.27 -14.31
C LYS A 228 -8.49 0.42 -13.25
N THR A 229 -8.52 -0.86 -13.47
CA THR A 229 -8.93 -1.83 -12.46
C THR A 229 -7.78 -2.80 -12.22
N TYR A 230 -7.36 -2.96 -10.98
CA TYR A 230 -6.34 -3.92 -10.59
C TYR A 230 -6.98 -5.14 -9.95
N LEU A 231 -6.63 -6.32 -10.45
CA LEU A 231 -6.97 -7.60 -9.88
C LEU A 231 -5.70 -8.16 -9.25
N ALA A 232 -5.73 -8.51 -7.98
CA ALA A 232 -4.56 -8.97 -7.27
C ALA A 232 -4.86 -10.16 -6.36
N ALA A 233 -3.85 -10.98 -6.12
CA ALA A 233 -3.93 -11.94 -5.03
C ALA A 233 -3.77 -11.23 -3.68
N PRO A 234 -4.39 -11.73 -2.61
CA PRO A 234 -4.11 -11.27 -1.27
C PRO A 234 -2.62 -11.31 -0.97
N GLY A 235 -2.09 -10.19 -0.47
CA GLY A 235 -0.68 -10.08 -0.16
C GLY A 235 0.28 -10.00 -1.35
N ALA A 236 -0.19 -9.57 -2.53
CA ALA A 236 0.66 -9.38 -3.71
C ALA A 236 1.65 -8.21 -3.56
N VAL A 237 1.41 -7.30 -2.63
CA VAL A 237 2.27 -6.15 -2.34
C VAL A 237 2.84 -6.29 -0.94
N GLY A 238 4.17 -6.33 -0.82
CA GLY A 238 4.87 -6.32 0.46
C GLY A 238 4.81 -4.95 1.11
N PHE A 239 4.61 -4.92 2.42
CA PHE A 239 4.50 -3.70 3.22
C PHE A 239 5.26 -3.81 4.53
N LYS A 240 5.95 -2.74 4.94
CA LYS A 240 6.64 -2.66 6.23
C LYS A 240 6.83 -1.23 6.65
N PHE A 241 6.65 -0.94 7.94
CA PHE A 241 7.15 0.28 8.55
C PHE A 241 8.60 0.12 9.00
N ARG A 242 9.35 1.23 8.98
CA ARG A 242 10.72 1.30 9.46
C ARG A 242 10.83 2.28 10.61
N ASN A 243 11.56 1.86 11.64
CA ASN A 243 12.00 2.77 12.70
C ASN A 243 13.03 3.74 12.11
N ARG A 244 12.73 5.03 12.12
CA ARG A 244 13.75 6.01 11.72
C ARG A 244 14.87 6.00 12.76
N PRO A 245 16.16 6.02 12.33
CA PRO A 245 17.24 6.21 13.26
C PRO A 245 17.07 7.58 13.92
N GLN A 246 16.81 7.58 15.22
CA GLN A 246 16.77 8.81 16.00
C GLN A 246 18.15 9.44 15.97
N GLN A 247 18.26 10.66 15.50
CA GLN A 247 19.45 11.45 15.76
C GLN A 247 19.47 11.76 17.26
N ALA A 248 20.59 11.45 17.91
CA ALA A 248 20.75 11.54 19.37
C ALA A 248 20.66 12.97 19.98
N LEU A 249 20.37 13.97 19.16
CA LEU A 249 20.26 15.38 19.53
C LEU A 249 18.78 15.71 19.80
N ASN A 250 18.37 15.69 21.07
CA ASN A 250 17.06 16.09 21.59
C ASN A 250 15.90 15.09 21.45
N SER A 251 16.04 13.93 22.07
CA SER A 251 14.97 12.92 22.16
C SER A 251 13.76 13.31 23.02
N ALA A 252 13.83 14.42 23.77
CA ALA A 252 12.77 14.81 24.72
C ALA A 252 11.44 15.23 24.07
N ASN A 253 11.47 15.66 22.80
CA ASN A 253 10.29 16.16 22.08
C ASN A 253 9.80 15.21 20.96
N ILE A 254 10.38 14.00 20.88
CA ILE A 254 10.05 13.01 19.86
C ILE A 254 9.19 11.92 20.49
N VAL A 255 8.04 11.68 19.89
CA VAL A 255 7.08 10.65 20.30
C VAL A 255 6.87 9.66 19.16
N ASN A 256 7.15 8.40 19.41
CA ASN A 256 6.89 7.32 18.45
C ASN A 256 5.55 6.67 18.74
N VAL A 257 4.77 6.46 17.68
CA VAL A 257 3.57 5.65 17.70
C VAL A 257 3.86 4.34 16.99
N ALA A 258 3.82 3.25 17.72
CA ALA A 258 4.18 1.92 17.22
C ALA A 258 2.97 0.97 17.24
N THR A 259 2.97 0.01 16.32
CA THR A 259 2.11 -1.17 16.29
C THR A 259 3.00 -2.41 16.18
N ASP A 260 2.39 -3.58 16.13
CA ASP A 260 3.09 -4.86 15.91
C ASP A 260 3.92 -4.89 14.61
N ASN A 261 3.59 -4.02 13.63
CA ASN A 261 4.29 -3.90 12.36
C ASN A 261 5.41 -2.84 12.33
N GLY A 262 5.79 -2.27 13.47
CA GLY A 262 6.82 -1.25 13.61
C GLY A 262 6.29 0.13 13.98
N VAL A 263 7.14 1.15 13.90
CA VAL A 263 6.77 2.54 14.20
C VAL A 263 6.00 3.12 13.01
N ILE A 264 4.71 3.37 13.20
CA ILE A 264 3.83 3.97 12.18
C ILE A 264 4.27 5.41 11.91
N ALA A 265 4.47 6.20 12.97
CA ALA A 265 4.79 7.61 12.85
C ALA A 265 5.65 8.10 14.02
N GLU A 266 6.49 9.08 13.71
CA GLU A 266 7.29 9.86 14.64
C GLU A 266 6.71 11.27 14.68
N PHE A 267 6.36 11.75 15.86
CA PHE A 267 5.89 13.12 16.09
C PHE A 267 6.94 13.92 16.81
N GLU A 268 7.19 15.13 16.33
CA GLU A 268 8.08 16.08 16.96
C GLU A 268 7.36 17.42 17.12
N SER A 269 7.33 17.97 18.35
CA SER A 269 6.83 19.31 18.60
C SER A 269 7.99 20.29 18.71
N SER A 270 7.93 21.38 17.96
CA SER A 270 8.93 22.45 17.99
C SER A 270 8.26 23.81 18.06
N ARG A 271 8.93 24.77 18.77
CA ARG A 271 8.50 26.15 18.84
C ARG A 271 9.48 27.05 18.10
N GLN A 272 8.98 27.80 17.14
CA GLN A 272 9.75 28.85 16.46
C GLN A 272 9.54 30.18 17.17
N HIS A 273 10.58 30.69 17.80
CA HIS A 273 10.50 31.93 18.60
C HIS A 273 10.60 33.22 17.80
N LEU A 274 11.02 33.16 16.52
CA LEU A 274 11.40 34.33 15.72
C LEU A 274 10.32 34.85 14.78
N THR A 275 9.16 34.19 14.72
CA THR A 275 8.05 34.59 13.84
C THR A 275 6.79 34.88 14.66
N GLY A 276 6.24 36.12 14.56
CA GLY A 276 4.89 36.50 14.93
C GLY A 276 4.43 36.11 16.35
N GLY A 277 5.28 36.25 17.36
CA GLY A 277 4.93 35.89 18.75
C GLY A 277 5.19 34.43 19.14
N GLY A 278 5.79 33.66 18.27
CA GLY A 278 6.12 32.24 18.43
C GLY A 278 5.03 31.33 17.90
N THR A 279 5.38 30.51 16.91
CA THR A 279 4.50 29.50 16.32
C THR A 279 4.90 28.12 16.78
N ASP A 280 3.96 27.36 17.36
CA ASP A 280 4.20 25.95 17.67
C ASP A 280 3.91 25.11 16.43
N THR A 281 4.83 24.21 16.08
CA THR A 281 4.72 23.33 14.94
C THR A 281 4.83 21.89 15.38
N VAL A 282 3.94 21.04 14.91
CA VAL A 282 4.04 19.59 15.05
C VAL A 282 4.39 18.99 13.71
N SER A 283 5.50 18.28 13.66
CA SER A 283 5.93 17.51 12.50
C SER A 283 5.59 16.04 12.71
N CYS A 284 4.98 15.43 11.70
CA CYS A 284 4.74 14.00 11.62
C CYS A 284 5.65 13.42 10.53
N ARG A 285 6.43 12.42 10.88
CA ARG A 285 7.32 11.73 9.92
C ARG A 285 7.01 10.25 9.92
N ILE A 286 6.93 9.69 8.71
CA ILE A 286 6.70 8.26 8.48
C ILE A 286 7.80 7.70 7.60
N SER A 287 8.15 6.45 7.82
CA SER A 287 9.06 5.71 6.94
C SER A 287 8.52 4.31 6.73
N PHE A 288 8.24 3.97 5.49
CA PHE A 288 7.61 2.71 5.13
C PHE A 288 8.12 2.19 3.79
N LEU A 289 7.81 0.94 3.51
CA LEU A 289 8.10 0.24 2.27
C LEU A 289 6.79 -0.29 1.71
N VAL A 290 6.58 -0.06 0.41
CA VAL A 290 5.53 -0.68 -0.38
C VAL A 290 6.17 -1.24 -1.63
N HIS A 291 6.07 -2.56 -1.83
CA HIS A 291 6.79 -3.23 -2.91
C HIS A 291 5.95 -4.35 -3.54
N PRO A 292 5.56 -4.23 -4.82
CA PRO A 292 4.93 -5.31 -5.58
C PRO A 292 5.89 -6.48 -5.73
N LEU A 293 5.50 -7.66 -5.25
CA LEU A 293 6.34 -8.85 -5.22
C LEU A 293 6.59 -9.40 -6.64
N GLY A 294 7.81 -9.85 -6.89
CA GLY A 294 8.26 -10.33 -8.22
C GLY A 294 8.86 -9.24 -9.10
N MET A 295 8.88 -8.00 -8.63
CA MET A 295 9.45 -6.86 -9.33
C MET A 295 10.66 -6.32 -8.57
N GLN A 296 11.51 -5.57 -9.26
CA GLN A 296 12.63 -4.85 -8.67
C GLN A 296 12.51 -3.38 -9.00
N PHE A 297 12.70 -2.52 -7.99
CA PHE A 297 12.73 -1.08 -8.18
C PHE A 297 14.15 -0.59 -8.49
N ALA A 298 14.29 0.39 -9.37
CA ALA A 298 15.56 1.03 -9.68
C ALA A 298 16.14 1.79 -8.48
N GLU A 299 17.43 2.01 -8.47
CA GLU A 299 18.10 2.75 -7.40
C GLU A 299 17.68 4.23 -7.41
N SER A 300 16.88 4.62 -6.42
CA SER A 300 16.49 6.00 -6.18
C SER A 300 16.34 6.23 -4.69
N VAL A 301 17.08 7.17 -4.15
CA VAL A 301 16.99 7.53 -2.73
C VAL A 301 15.66 8.22 -2.46
N ASN A 302 14.85 7.64 -1.55
CA ASN A 302 13.56 8.18 -1.15
C ASN A 302 12.67 8.56 -2.35
N PRO A 303 12.25 7.58 -3.20
CA PRO A 303 11.51 7.87 -4.41
C PRO A 303 10.16 8.54 -4.11
N THR A 304 9.76 9.46 -5.00
CA THR A 304 8.42 10.08 -4.95
C THR A 304 7.35 9.13 -5.49
N ASN A 305 6.08 9.42 -5.24
CA ASN A 305 4.97 8.66 -5.81
C ASN A 305 4.98 8.72 -7.35
N ALA A 306 5.40 9.84 -7.95
CA ALA A 306 5.62 9.96 -9.40
C ALA A 306 6.73 9.03 -9.90
N SER A 307 7.83 8.91 -9.13
CA SER A 307 8.91 7.97 -9.46
C SER A 307 8.44 6.51 -9.37
N LEU A 308 7.62 6.16 -8.37
CA LEU A 308 7.00 4.83 -8.27
C LEU A 308 6.07 4.54 -9.44
N ALA A 309 5.34 5.53 -9.94
CA ALA A 309 4.41 5.38 -11.06
C ALA A 309 5.10 5.29 -12.44
N THR A 310 6.42 5.52 -12.50
CA THR A 310 7.19 5.47 -13.74
C THR A 310 7.63 4.06 -14.08
N GLY A 311 7.17 3.51 -15.21
CA GLY A 311 7.42 2.11 -15.61
C GLY A 311 8.89 1.77 -15.82
N SER A 312 9.72 2.70 -16.33
CA SER A 312 11.16 2.47 -16.54
C SER A 312 11.94 2.23 -15.25
N ASN A 313 11.37 2.57 -14.09
CA ASN A 313 11.99 2.33 -12.78
C ASN A 313 11.73 0.92 -12.25
N TRP A 314 10.94 0.12 -12.96
CA TRP A 314 10.60 -1.25 -12.56
C TRP A 314 11.17 -2.26 -13.54
N THR A 315 11.71 -3.35 -13.00
CA THR A 315 12.17 -4.49 -13.77
C THR A 315 11.59 -5.77 -13.19
N LYS A 316 11.21 -6.69 -14.07
CA LYS A 316 10.73 -8.01 -13.68
C LYS A 316 11.92 -8.89 -13.27
N VAL A 317 11.82 -9.53 -12.11
CA VAL A 317 12.86 -10.42 -11.57
C VAL A 317 12.48 -11.88 -11.73
N VAL A 318 11.18 -12.18 -11.81
CA VAL A 318 10.66 -13.53 -11.99
C VAL A 318 10.75 -13.96 -13.46
N THR A 319 11.06 -15.22 -13.69
CA THR A 319 11.09 -15.83 -15.03
C THR A 319 9.68 -16.20 -15.50
N ASP A 320 8.83 -16.69 -14.59
CA ASP A 320 7.44 -17.04 -14.88
C ASP A 320 6.51 -15.89 -14.43
N ASP A 321 5.77 -15.32 -15.38
CA ASP A 321 4.85 -14.21 -15.17
C ASP A 321 3.74 -14.56 -14.18
N LYS A 322 3.33 -15.83 -14.08
CA LYS A 322 2.32 -16.32 -13.12
C LYS A 322 2.69 -16.09 -11.64
N LEU A 323 4.00 -15.91 -11.36
CA LEU A 323 4.46 -15.57 -10.01
C LEU A 323 4.13 -14.12 -9.64
N ILE A 324 3.87 -13.24 -10.62
CA ILE A 324 3.35 -11.90 -10.40
C ILE A 324 1.82 -12.01 -10.37
N LYS A 325 1.28 -12.10 -9.18
CA LYS A 325 -0.14 -12.38 -8.94
C LYS A 325 -0.99 -11.11 -9.02
N MET A 326 -0.82 -10.36 -10.10
CA MET A 326 -1.52 -9.09 -10.34
C MET A 326 -1.85 -8.95 -11.83
N VAL A 327 -3.01 -8.39 -12.13
CA VAL A 327 -3.51 -8.13 -13.49
C VAL A 327 -4.11 -6.74 -13.54
N GLN A 328 -3.93 -6.03 -14.64
CA GLN A 328 -4.58 -4.77 -14.92
C GLN A 328 -5.66 -4.96 -15.99
N TYR A 329 -6.82 -4.39 -15.77
CA TYR A 329 -7.90 -4.26 -16.73
C TYR A 329 -8.19 -2.78 -16.96
N LEU A 330 -8.23 -2.36 -18.23
CA LEU A 330 -8.57 -1.01 -18.65
C LEU A 330 -9.97 -1.01 -19.28
N SER A 331 -10.84 -0.08 -18.85
CA SER A 331 -12.19 0.08 -19.38
C SER A 331 -12.55 1.56 -19.56
N ALA A 332 -13.66 1.84 -20.26
CA ALA A 332 -14.21 3.18 -20.41
C ALA A 332 -15.12 3.57 -19.23
#